data_2965e06332eb35f4be65ee2b5dcb50fd
#
_entry.id   2965e06332eb35f4be65ee2b5dcb50fd
#
_cell.length_a   1.000
_cell.length_b   1.000
_cell.length_c   1.000
_cell.angle_alpha   90.00
_cell.angle_beta   90.00
_cell.angle_gamma   90.00
#
_symmetry.space_group_name_H-M   'P 1'
#
loop_
_entity.id
_entity.type
_entity.pdbx_description
1 polymer ?
#
loop_
_entity_poly.entity_id
_entity_poly.type
_entity_poly.pdbx_seq_one_letter_code
_entity_poly.pdbx_strand_id
1 'polypeptide(L)'
;MYNRLYMKDDEVPQTTEELYQYMQDNTAGGHYGFVEQHSTPYYAAGWINGFNGTILSADGTPGLDSKETIAALEYHKKFVDLMPGETEYATVNTLFKEGMAHSTIAGPWLVPTVRESGMDVGVAAMPVIDETGNPISPYMGVQGIHVLKNAAENKKDAVEKVLRALMDPEVEVDLAKASGCAPAMESCYEMDEITSDEVVMAMHDTAEHAVPMPNIPEMDVMWTVVGNLLTDVNMSGKDVTESAEAAQQEALQLIESMR
;
A
#
# COMPACT_ATOMS: atom_id res chain seq x y z
N MET A 1 5.79 -0.47 8.50
CA MET A 1 5.82 -0.86 9.93
C MET A 1 7.06 -1.67 10.22
N TYR A 2 7.63 -1.51 11.39
CA TYR A 2 8.82 -2.24 11.84
C TYR A 2 8.71 -2.59 13.33
N ASN A 3 9.35 -3.67 13.73
CA ASN A 3 9.39 -4.13 15.10
C ASN A 3 10.61 -3.50 15.80
N ARG A 4 10.39 -2.64 16.82
CA ARG A 4 11.44 -1.93 17.56
C ARG A 4 12.39 -2.85 18.33
N LEU A 5 12.04 -4.15 18.46
CA LEU A 5 12.97 -5.14 19.00
C LEU A 5 14.17 -5.37 18.10
N TYR A 6 13.98 -5.24 16.76
CA TYR A 6 15.01 -5.54 15.75
C TYR A 6 15.54 -4.30 15.05
N MET A 7 14.75 -3.24 14.95
CA MET A 7 15.07 -2.03 14.19
C MET A 7 14.66 -0.82 15.02
N LYS A 8 15.62 0.02 15.42
CA LYS A 8 15.34 1.26 16.15
C LYS A 8 14.86 2.34 15.18
N ASP A 9 14.24 3.39 15.73
CA ASP A 9 13.67 4.49 14.94
C ASP A 9 14.70 5.22 14.06
N ASP A 10 15.96 5.30 14.52
CA ASP A 10 17.09 5.88 13.79
C ASP A 10 17.81 4.90 12.85
N GLU A 11 17.41 3.64 12.84
CA GLU A 11 17.95 2.58 11.98
C GLU A 11 16.99 2.21 10.83
N VAL A 12 15.83 2.87 10.75
CA VAL A 12 14.83 2.59 9.70
C VAL A 12 15.38 3.00 8.34
N PRO A 13 15.43 2.07 7.36
CA PRO A 13 15.88 2.36 6.01
C PRO A 13 15.11 3.53 5.38
N GLN A 14 15.83 4.53 4.90
CA GLN A 14 15.26 5.69 4.23
C GLN A 14 15.29 5.54 2.72
N THR A 15 16.13 4.64 2.20
CA THR A 15 16.22 4.32 0.78
C THR A 15 16.02 2.83 0.54
N THR A 16 15.74 2.47 -0.68
CA THR A 16 15.57 1.07 -1.06
C THR A 16 16.90 0.31 -1.06
N GLU A 17 18.04 0.97 -1.26
CA GLU A 17 19.37 0.32 -1.13
C GLU A 17 19.65 -0.02 0.34
N GLU A 18 19.34 0.90 1.26
CA GLU A 18 19.45 0.62 2.71
C GLU A 18 18.53 -0.53 3.13
N LEU A 19 17.27 -0.55 2.60
CA LEU A 19 16.34 -1.65 2.84
C LEU A 19 16.88 -2.97 2.31
N TYR A 20 17.41 -2.99 1.10
CA TYR A 20 17.96 -4.19 0.48
C TYR A 20 19.15 -4.73 1.29
N GLN A 21 20.07 -3.85 1.70
CA GLN A 21 21.20 -4.23 2.55
C GLN A 21 20.72 -4.79 3.90
N TYR A 22 19.73 -4.13 4.52
CA TYR A 22 19.13 -4.62 5.76
C TYR A 22 18.52 -6.02 5.59
N MET A 23 17.84 -6.27 4.48
CA MET A 23 17.28 -7.59 4.17
C MET A 23 18.37 -8.64 3.99
N GLN A 24 19.45 -8.33 3.28
CA GLN A 24 20.58 -9.25 3.09
C GLN A 24 21.21 -9.66 4.43
N ASP A 25 21.36 -8.73 5.34
CA ASP A 25 22.00 -8.95 6.64
C ASP A 25 21.09 -9.69 7.64
N ASN A 26 19.77 -9.58 7.47
CA ASN A 26 18.79 -10.05 8.45
C ASN A 26 17.84 -11.14 7.95
N THR A 27 18.04 -11.67 6.72
CA THR A 27 17.23 -12.77 6.19
C THR A 27 18.01 -14.08 6.30
N ALA A 28 17.72 -14.86 7.34
CA ALA A 28 18.31 -16.18 7.55
C ALA A 28 17.49 -17.02 8.54
N GLY A 29 17.54 -18.34 8.39
CA GLY A 29 16.96 -19.27 9.36
C GLY A 29 15.45 -19.16 9.58
N GLY A 30 14.71 -18.69 8.58
CA GLY A 30 13.26 -18.46 8.64
C GLY A 30 12.88 -17.08 9.18
N HIS A 31 13.86 -16.22 9.45
CA HIS A 31 13.65 -14.80 9.73
C HIS A 31 13.88 -13.96 8.47
N TYR A 32 13.18 -12.83 8.37
CA TYR A 32 13.19 -11.94 7.22
C TYR A 32 13.39 -10.50 7.68
N GLY A 33 14.31 -9.77 7.05
CA GLY A 33 14.48 -8.34 7.32
C GLY A 33 13.23 -7.54 6.94
N PHE A 34 12.57 -7.96 5.85
CA PHE A 34 11.34 -7.34 5.35
C PHE A 34 10.47 -8.37 4.63
N VAL A 35 9.15 -8.21 4.74
CA VAL A 35 8.16 -9.03 4.03
C VAL A 35 7.02 -8.16 3.50
N GLU A 36 6.45 -8.55 2.36
CA GLU A 36 5.22 -7.96 1.83
C GLU A 36 4.42 -8.98 1.03
N GLN A 37 3.20 -8.63 0.67
CA GLN A 37 2.37 -9.41 -0.25
C GLN A 37 2.81 -9.12 -1.70
N HIS A 38 4.05 -9.50 -2.03
CA HIS A 38 4.75 -9.12 -3.27
C HIS A 38 4.06 -9.55 -4.57
N SER A 39 3.08 -10.45 -4.52
CA SER A 39 2.29 -10.87 -5.69
C SER A 39 0.86 -10.34 -5.66
N THR A 40 0.61 -9.31 -4.87
CA THR A 40 -0.69 -8.63 -4.80
C THR A 40 -0.58 -7.25 -5.47
N PRO A 41 -1.44 -6.94 -6.46
CA PRO A 41 -1.36 -5.70 -7.23
C PRO A 41 -1.40 -4.43 -6.36
N TYR A 42 -2.15 -4.46 -5.27
CA TYR A 42 -2.28 -3.34 -4.35
C TYR A 42 -0.94 -2.91 -3.73
N TYR A 43 -0.09 -3.88 -3.35
CA TYR A 43 1.22 -3.61 -2.77
C TYR A 43 2.28 -3.32 -3.85
N ALA A 44 2.26 -4.09 -4.95
CA ALA A 44 3.17 -3.87 -6.07
C ALA A 44 2.98 -2.51 -6.76
N ALA A 45 1.78 -1.92 -6.67
CA ALA A 45 1.50 -0.59 -7.22
C ALA A 45 2.45 0.47 -6.67
N GLY A 46 2.88 0.37 -5.41
CA GLY A 46 3.81 1.32 -4.82
C GLY A 46 5.16 1.36 -5.54
N TRP A 47 5.70 0.21 -5.88
CA TRP A 47 6.94 0.08 -6.64
C TRP A 47 6.78 0.59 -8.08
N ILE A 48 5.69 0.18 -8.75
CA ILE A 48 5.38 0.60 -10.13
C ILE A 48 5.25 2.12 -10.21
N ASN A 49 4.49 2.73 -9.33
CA ASN A 49 4.28 4.18 -9.30
C ASN A 49 5.58 4.94 -8.98
N GLY A 50 6.41 4.42 -8.07
CA GLY A 50 7.71 4.99 -7.73
C GLY A 50 8.69 5.03 -8.91
N PHE A 51 8.52 4.14 -9.89
CA PHE A 51 9.23 4.17 -11.17
C PHE A 51 8.54 5.04 -12.24
N ASN A 52 7.47 5.75 -11.90
CA ASN A 52 6.60 6.47 -12.83
C ASN A 52 5.88 5.54 -13.85
N GLY A 53 5.78 4.26 -13.53
CA GLY A 53 4.93 3.30 -14.24
C GLY A 53 3.46 3.46 -13.82
N THR A 54 2.57 2.68 -14.42
CA THR A 54 1.16 2.68 -14.02
C THR A 54 0.53 1.33 -14.31
N ILE A 55 -0.33 0.88 -13.42
CA ILE A 55 -1.19 -0.29 -13.66
C ILE A 55 -2.31 0.09 -14.61
N LEU A 56 -3.03 1.17 -14.28
CA LEU A 56 -4.15 1.69 -15.06
C LEU A 56 -4.20 3.21 -14.91
N SER A 57 -4.24 3.93 -15.99
CA SER A 57 -4.40 5.38 -15.99
C SER A 57 -5.86 5.80 -15.77
N ALA A 58 -6.08 7.07 -15.44
CA ALA A 58 -7.42 7.60 -15.14
C ALA A 58 -8.39 7.52 -16.34
N ASP A 59 -7.87 7.41 -17.55
CA ASP A 59 -8.67 7.24 -18.78
C ASP A 59 -8.98 5.77 -19.12
N GLY A 60 -8.55 4.82 -18.26
CA GLY A 60 -8.78 3.40 -18.44
C GLY A 60 -7.76 2.71 -19.35
N THR A 61 -6.61 3.33 -19.60
CA THR A 61 -5.53 2.72 -20.40
C THR A 61 -4.57 1.94 -19.49
N PRO A 62 -4.37 0.63 -19.69
CA PRO A 62 -3.35 -0.14 -18.97
C PRO A 62 -1.93 0.28 -19.39
N GLY A 63 -1.00 0.27 -18.45
CA GLY A 63 0.40 0.63 -18.69
C GLY A 63 1.40 -0.45 -18.28
N LEU A 64 1.02 -1.73 -18.44
CA LEU A 64 1.80 -2.85 -17.91
C LEU A 64 3.08 -3.12 -18.68
N ASP A 65 3.10 -2.85 -19.99
CA ASP A 65 4.25 -3.06 -20.88
C ASP A 65 5.13 -1.80 -21.06
N SER A 66 4.85 -0.73 -20.30
CA SER A 66 5.71 0.45 -20.32
C SER A 66 7.11 0.13 -19.77
N LYS A 67 8.13 0.81 -20.29
CA LYS A 67 9.51 0.61 -19.81
C LYS A 67 9.66 0.91 -18.31
N GLU A 68 8.87 1.85 -17.81
CA GLU A 68 8.84 2.23 -16.40
C GLU A 68 8.24 1.11 -15.54
N THR A 69 7.15 0.49 -15.97
CA THR A 69 6.52 -0.64 -15.27
C THR A 69 7.42 -1.87 -15.30
N ILE A 70 8.01 -2.19 -16.45
CA ILE A 70 8.96 -3.31 -16.59
C ILE A 70 10.16 -3.09 -15.66
N ALA A 71 10.77 -1.90 -15.67
CA ALA A 71 11.89 -1.58 -14.79
C ALA A 71 11.52 -1.70 -13.30
N ALA A 72 10.31 -1.27 -12.91
CA ALA A 72 9.81 -1.43 -11.56
C ALA A 72 9.71 -2.91 -11.14
N LEU A 73 9.17 -3.75 -12.01
CA LEU A 73 9.02 -5.19 -11.75
C LEU A 73 10.37 -5.89 -11.63
N GLU A 74 11.32 -5.56 -12.51
CA GLU A 74 12.71 -6.09 -12.46
C GLU A 74 13.42 -5.63 -11.17
N TYR A 75 13.23 -4.37 -10.78
CA TYR A 75 13.82 -3.83 -9.57
C TYR A 75 13.22 -4.48 -8.32
N HIS A 76 11.90 -4.55 -8.22
CA HIS A 76 11.19 -5.16 -7.11
C HIS A 76 11.54 -6.63 -6.91
N LYS A 77 11.76 -7.36 -7.98
CA LYS A 77 12.15 -8.79 -7.95
C LYS A 77 13.40 -9.05 -7.10
N LYS A 78 14.36 -8.13 -7.04
CA LYS A 78 15.56 -8.26 -6.21
C LYS A 78 15.20 -8.40 -4.72
N PHE A 79 14.16 -7.69 -4.27
CA PHE A 79 13.65 -7.74 -2.90
C PHE A 79 12.84 -9.02 -2.67
N VAL A 80 12.02 -9.40 -3.65
CA VAL A 80 11.22 -10.64 -3.61
C VAL A 80 12.10 -11.88 -3.42
N ASP A 81 13.27 -11.92 -4.03
CA ASP A 81 14.22 -13.04 -3.90
C ASP A 81 14.74 -13.21 -2.45
N LEU A 82 14.57 -12.21 -1.58
CA LEU A 82 14.90 -12.25 -0.15
C LEU A 82 13.67 -12.43 0.76
N MET A 83 12.47 -12.58 0.20
CA MET A 83 11.22 -12.77 0.92
C MET A 83 10.76 -14.24 0.89
N PRO A 84 9.77 -14.63 1.72
CA PRO A 84 9.16 -15.96 1.60
C PRO A 84 8.47 -16.11 0.23
N GLY A 85 8.52 -17.30 -0.36
CA GLY A 85 7.83 -17.57 -1.63
C GLY A 85 6.31 -17.54 -1.51
N GLU A 86 5.76 -17.61 -0.28
CA GLU A 86 4.32 -17.52 -0.03
C GLU A 86 3.95 -16.09 0.40
N THR A 87 2.95 -15.51 -0.25
CA THR A 87 2.62 -14.07 -0.17
C THR A 87 1.22 -13.78 0.33
N GLU A 88 0.52 -14.80 0.80
CA GLU A 88 -0.83 -14.65 1.31
C GLU A 88 -0.88 -13.71 2.52
N TYR A 89 -1.93 -12.90 2.59
CA TYR A 89 -2.14 -11.92 3.65
C TYR A 89 -1.95 -12.50 5.06
N ALA A 90 -2.50 -13.69 5.30
CA ALA A 90 -2.40 -14.34 6.60
C ALA A 90 -0.95 -14.71 6.95
N THR A 91 -0.21 -15.24 5.98
CA THR A 91 1.20 -15.67 6.16
C THR A 91 2.10 -14.47 6.43
N VAL A 92 2.04 -13.43 5.60
CA VAL A 92 2.86 -12.21 5.76
C VAL A 92 2.61 -11.55 7.11
N ASN A 93 1.34 -11.38 7.49
CA ASN A 93 1.00 -10.78 8.77
C ASN A 93 1.39 -11.65 9.97
N THR A 94 1.31 -12.97 9.85
CA THR A 94 1.75 -13.89 10.90
C THR A 94 3.25 -13.80 11.11
N LEU A 95 4.04 -13.80 10.02
CA LEU A 95 5.50 -13.65 10.12
C LEU A 95 5.88 -12.35 10.85
N PHE A 96 5.23 -11.25 10.54
CA PHE A 96 5.48 -9.99 11.23
C PHE A 96 5.03 -10.02 12.69
N LYS A 97 3.82 -10.45 12.98
CA LYS A 97 3.25 -10.52 14.34
C LYS A 97 4.00 -11.45 15.28
N GLU A 98 4.57 -12.53 14.76
CA GLU A 98 5.38 -13.48 15.54
C GLU A 98 6.86 -13.08 15.64
N GLY A 99 7.24 -11.92 15.06
CA GLY A 99 8.62 -11.44 15.08
C GLY A 99 9.56 -12.23 14.17
N MET A 100 9.02 -13.01 13.25
CA MET A 100 9.82 -13.70 12.21
C MET A 100 10.21 -12.74 11.08
N ALA A 101 9.46 -11.66 10.88
CA ALA A 101 9.83 -10.56 10.00
C ALA A 101 10.07 -9.30 10.82
N HIS A 102 11.14 -8.56 10.50
CA HIS A 102 11.52 -7.34 11.21
C HIS A 102 10.70 -6.14 10.78
N SER A 103 10.30 -6.09 9.50
CA SER A 103 9.49 -5.02 8.92
C SER A 103 8.54 -5.54 7.85
N THR A 104 7.50 -4.76 7.57
CA THR A 104 6.50 -5.07 6.55
C THR A 104 5.84 -3.81 6.00
N ILE A 105 5.36 -3.88 4.76
CA ILE A 105 4.40 -2.91 4.22
C ILE A 105 2.98 -3.40 4.53
N ALA A 106 2.20 -2.55 5.19
CA ALA A 106 0.78 -2.80 5.41
C ALA A 106 0.03 -1.49 5.60
N GLY A 107 -1.29 -1.53 5.51
CA GLY A 107 -2.11 -0.37 5.83
C GLY A 107 -2.36 -0.22 7.34
N PRO A 108 -2.97 0.90 7.76
CA PRO A 108 -3.20 1.24 9.17
C PRO A 108 -4.05 0.22 9.91
N TRP A 109 -4.87 -0.55 9.22
CA TRP A 109 -5.71 -1.62 9.78
C TRP A 109 -4.93 -2.73 10.50
N LEU A 110 -3.63 -2.89 10.19
CA LEU A 110 -2.80 -3.90 10.86
C LEU A 110 -2.30 -3.43 12.22
N VAL A 111 -2.12 -2.12 12.42
CA VAL A 111 -1.52 -1.55 13.63
C VAL A 111 -2.23 -1.95 14.92
N PRO A 112 -3.58 -1.85 15.06
CA PRO A 112 -4.27 -2.29 16.26
C PRO A 112 -3.99 -3.76 16.59
N THR A 113 -4.07 -4.64 15.60
CA THR A 113 -3.84 -6.08 15.76
C THR A 113 -2.42 -6.40 16.21
N VAL A 114 -1.43 -5.66 15.68
CA VAL A 114 -0.02 -5.83 16.07
C VAL A 114 0.23 -5.33 17.49
N ARG A 115 -0.33 -4.17 17.85
CA ARG A 115 -0.24 -3.63 19.22
C ARG A 115 -0.92 -4.53 20.25
N GLU A 116 -2.07 -5.13 19.92
CA GLU A 116 -2.75 -6.12 20.77
C GLU A 116 -1.90 -7.38 21.04
N SER A 117 -0.99 -7.75 20.14
CA SER A 117 -0.05 -8.85 20.35
C SER A 117 1.07 -8.51 21.35
N GLY A 118 1.17 -7.26 21.80
CA GLY A 118 2.20 -6.77 22.70
C GLY A 118 3.51 -6.39 22.00
N MET A 119 3.54 -6.35 20.67
CA MET A 119 4.69 -5.90 19.90
C MET A 119 4.85 -4.37 20.00
N ASP A 120 6.06 -3.92 20.28
CA ASP A 120 6.42 -2.51 20.13
C ASP A 120 6.72 -2.24 18.66
N VAL A 121 5.72 -1.66 17.98
CA VAL A 121 5.74 -1.40 16.55
C VAL A 121 5.96 0.09 16.27
N GLY A 122 6.93 0.37 15.40
CA GLY A 122 7.11 1.67 14.79
C GLY A 122 6.49 1.74 13.40
N VAL A 123 6.17 2.94 12.97
CA VAL A 123 5.65 3.22 11.63
C VAL A 123 6.50 4.32 11.00
N ALA A 124 6.82 4.17 9.74
CA ALA A 124 7.59 5.16 8.98
C ALA A 124 6.99 5.35 7.59
N ALA A 125 7.29 6.48 6.97
CA ALA A 125 7.03 6.71 5.56
C ALA A 125 7.75 5.68 4.68
N MET A 126 7.34 5.60 3.41
CA MET A 126 7.92 4.67 2.45
C MET A 126 9.33 5.12 2.03
N PRO A 127 10.28 4.18 1.88
CA PRO A 127 11.65 4.53 1.47
C PRO A 127 11.70 5.10 0.04
N VAL A 128 12.72 5.90 -0.22
CA VAL A 128 13.02 6.45 -1.55
C VAL A 128 13.71 5.38 -2.40
N ILE A 129 13.28 5.24 -3.64
CA ILE A 129 13.89 4.36 -4.64
C ILE A 129 15.15 5.05 -5.18
N ASP A 130 16.32 4.46 -4.94
CA ASP A 130 17.60 5.06 -5.31
C ASP A 130 17.74 5.30 -6.83
N GLU A 131 17.16 4.45 -7.66
CA GLU A 131 17.25 4.55 -9.12
C GLU A 131 16.44 5.73 -9.68
N THR A 132 15.35 6.12 -9.03
CA THR A 132 14.44 7.17 -9.54
C THR A 132 14.47 8.45 -8.72
N GLY A 133 14.87 8.35 -7.45
CA GLY A 133 14.77 9.45 -6.49
C GLY A 133 13.33 9.70 -5.99
N ASN A 134 12.36 8.89 -6.41
CA ASN A 134 10.99 8.95 -5.93
C ASN A 134 10.78 7.98 -4.75
N PRO A 135 9.92 8.26 -3.80
CA PRO A 135 9.53 7.27 -2.80
C PRO A 135 8.71 6.13 -3.44
N ILE A 136 8.68 4.97 -2.79
CA ILE A 136 7.67 3.95 -3.09
C ILE A 136 6.31 4.61 -2.87
N SER A 137 5.49 4.68 -3.92
CA SER A 137 4.27 5.51 -3.99
C SER A 137 3.02 4.63 -4.03
N PRO A 138 2.48 4.22 -2.86
CA PRO A 138 1.36 3.28 -2.81
C PRO A 138 0.07 3.87 -3.38
N TYR A 139 -0.91 3.02 -3.65
CA TYR A 139 -2.26 3.49 -3.89
C TYR A 139 -2.86 4.14 -2.65
N MET A 140 -3.50 5.28 -2.84
CA MET A 140 -4.31 5.95 -1.83
C MET A 140 -5.78 5.59 -2.04
N GLY A 141 -6.37 4.91 -1.04
CA GLY A 141 -7.81 4.69 -0.96
C GLY A 141 -8.46 5.76 -0.09
N VAL A 142 -9.58 6.29 -0.54
CA VAL A 142 -10.39 7.23 0.25
C VAL A 142 -11.60 6.50 0.81
N GLN A 143 -11.71 6.47 2.14
CA GLN A 143 -12.92 5.99 2.81
C GLN A 143 -13.89 7.16 2.98
N GLY A 144 -15.14 6.95 2.60
CA GLY A 144 -16.13 8.01 2.63
C GLY A 144 -17.54 7.49 2.84
N ILE A 145 -18.46 8.40 3.13
CA ILE A 145 -19.87 8.11 3.32
C ILE A 145 -20.66 8.60 2.12
N HIS A 146 -21.45 7.71 1.55
CA HIS A 146 -22.35 8.02 0.45
C HIS A 146 -23.79 8.16 0.95
N VAL A 147 -24.41 9.27 0.61
CA VAL A 147 -25.84 9.48 0.87
C VAL A 147 -26.67 8.87 -0.26
N LEU A 148 -27.42 7.82 0.07
CA LEU A 148 -28.30 7.17 -0.90
C LEU A 148 -29.41 8.14 -1.33
N LYS A 149 -29.82 8.10 -2.61
CA LYS A 149 -30.83 8.96 -3.21
C LYS A 149 -32.14 8.98 -2.37
N ASN A 150 -32.64 7.83 -1.97
CA ASN A 150 -33.85 7.73 -1.14
C ASN A 150 -33.68 8.44 0.22
N ALA A 151 -32.51 8.34 0.87
CA ALA A 151 -32.27 9.03 2.13
C ALA A 151 -32.18 10.55 1.92
N ALA A 152 -31.54 11.00 0.85
CA ALA A 152 -31.46 12.42 0.50
C ALA A 152 -32.84 13.04 0.23
N GLU A 153 -33.75 12.32 -0.43
CA GLU A 153 -35.09 12.79 -0.76
C GLU A 153 -36.06 12.73 0.42
N ASN A 154 -36.03 11.66 1.22
CA ASN A 154 -37.06 11.38 2.24
C ASN A 154 -36.63 11.60 3.68
N LYS A 155 -35.32 11.82 3.95
CA LYS A 155 -34.76 11.96 5.31
C LYS A 155 -33.72 13.10 5.38
N LYS A 156 -33.92 14.16 4.61
CA LYS A 156 -32.93 15.24 4.43
C LYS A 156 -32.41 15.80 5.74
N ASP A 157 -33.30 16.15 6.68
CA ASP A 157 -32.89 16.72 7.98
C ASP A 157 -32.06 15.77 8.83
N ALA A 158 -32.35 14.45 8.77
CA ALA A 158 -31.57 13.45 9.48
C ALA A 158 -30.20 13.24 8.82
N VAL A 159 -30.16 13.22 7.49
CA VAL A 159 -28.91 13.12 6.71
C VAL A 159 -28.00 14.32 7.02
N GLU A 160 -28.54 15.54 6.97
CA GLU A 160 -27.76 16.75 7.28
C GLU A 160 -27.19 16.73 8.70
N LYS A 161 -27.95 16.25 9.69
CA LYS A 161 -27.46 16.13 11.07
C LYS A 161 -26.30 15.16 11.18
N VAL A 162 -26.40 13.99 10.53
CA VAL A 162 -25.34 12.98 10.53
C VAL A 162 -24.09 13.52 9.84
N LEU A 163 -24.24 14.13 8.65
CA LEU A 163 -23.10 14.69 7.94
C LEU A 163 -22.40 15.80 8.73
N ARG A 164 -23.17 16.69 9.39
CA ARG A 164 -22.59 17.74 10.26
C ARG A 164 -21.79 17.14 11.43
N ALA A 165 -22.30 16.07 12.05
CA ALA A 165 -21.60 15.41 13.14
C ALA A 165 -20.30 14.73 12.66
N LEU A 166 -20.32 14.13 11.46
CA LEU A 166 -19.14 13.50 10.89
C LEU A 166 -18.08 14.50 10.38
N MET A 167 -18.51 15.73 10.09
CA MET A 167 -17.62 16.83 9.69
C MET A 167 -17.14 17.66 10.90
N ASP A 168 -17.40 17.20 12.11
CA ASP A 168 -16.87 17.83 13.33
C ASP A 168 -15.41 17.39 13.51
N PRO A 169 -14.45 18.33 13.68
CA PRO A 169 -13.04 17.99 13.86
C PRO A 169 -12.78 17.01 15.03
N GLU A 170 -13.52 17.13 16.12
CA GLU A 170 -13.38 16.23 17.27
C GLU A 170 -13.79 14.78 16.90
N VAL A 171 -14.85 14.64 16.09
CA VAL A 171 -15.30 13.32 15.60
C VAL A 171 -14.31 12.74 14.60
N GLU A 172 -13.74 13.55 13.71
CA GLU A 172 -12.68 13.12 12.77
C GLU A 172 -11.44 12.63 13.54
N VAL A 173 -11.03 13.31 14.61
CA VAL A 173 -9.92 12.87 15.48
C VAL A 173 -10.24 11.54 16.17
N ASP A 174 -11.44 11.37 16.69
CA ASP A 174 -11.86 10.12 17.31
C ASP A 174 -11.88 8.94 16.29
N LEU A 175 -12.32 9.21 15.07
CA LEU A 175 -12.30 8.23 13.99
C LEU A 175 -10.87 7.87 13.57
N ALA A 176 -9.98 8.85 13.48
CA ALA A 176 -8.56 8.62 13.18
C ALA A 176 -7.89 7.73 14.24
N LYS A 177 -8.10 8.03 15.53
CA LYS A 177 -7.60 7.22 16.64
C LYS A 177 -8.14 5.79 16.63
N ALA A 178 -9.43 5.63 16.31
CA ALA A 178 -10.07 4.32 16.31
C ALA A 178 -9.64 3.44 15.11
N SER A 179 -9.40 4.05 13.95
CA SER A 179 -9.11 3.34 12.71
C SER A 179 -7.63 3.31 12.33
N GLY A 180 -6.82 4.25 12.85
CA GLY A 180 -5.45 4.52 12.41
C GLY A 180 -5.39 5.24 11.05
N CYS A 181 -6.54 5.62 10.45
CA CYS A 181 -6.58 6.32 9.19
C CYS A 181 -6.31 7.82 9.38
N ALA A 182 -5.61 8.43 8.43
CA ALA A 182 -5.40 9.87 8.42
C ALA A 182 -6.73 10.61 8.22
N PRO A 183 -7.04 11.64 9.04
CA PRO A 183 -8.24 12.44 8.85
C PRO A 183 -8.21 13.21 7.53
N ALA A 184 -9.38 13.38 6.92
CA ALA A 184 -9.50 14.14 5.67
C ALA A 184 -9.49 15.66 5.91
N MET A 185 -9.75 16.10 7.13
CA MET A 185 -9.87 17.51 7.48
C MET A 185 -8.50 18.10 7.88
N GLU A 186 -8.04 19.08 7.11
CA GLU A 186 -6.72 19.70 7.29
C GLU A 186 -6.53 20.30 8.69
N SER A 187 -7.60 20.88 9.27
CA SER A 187 -7.55 21.45 10.62
C SER A 187 -7.29 20.43 11.74
N CYS A 188 -7.53 19.15 11.51
CA CYS A 188 -7.19 18.10 12.48
C CYS A 188 -5.68 17.97 12.70
N TYR A 189 -4.87 18.31 11.70
CA TYR A 189 -3.40 18.27 11.80
C TYR A 189 -2.80 19.42 12.60
N GLU A 190 -3.62 20.34 13.11
CA GLU A 190 -3.23 21.36 14.09
C GLU A 190 -3.46 20.89 15.54
N MET A 191 -4.07 19.71 15.73
CA MET A 191 -4.44 19.17 17.05
C MET A 191 -3.37 18.23 17.56
N ASP A 192 -2.98 18.40 18.84
CA ASP A 192 -1.92 17.60 19.48
C ASP A 192 -2.21 16.09 19.43
N GLU A 193 -3.49 15.70 19.49
CA GLU A 193 -3.93 14.32 19.42
C GLU A 193 -3.58 13.64 18.10
N ILE A 194 -3.53 14.39 17.01
CA ILE A 194 -3.16 13.88 15.67
C ILE A 194 -1.65 13.97 15.47
N THR A 195 -1.06 15.13 15.78
CA THR A 195 0.39 15.33 15.55
C THR A 195 1.27 14.46 16.43
N SER A 196 0.75 13.96 17.56
CA SER A 196 1.44 12.98 18.41
C SER A 196 1.19 11.51 18.04
N ASP A 197 0.29 11.21 17.10
CA ASP A 197 0.05 9.84 16.63
C ASP A 197 0.97 9.50 15.46
N GLU A 198 2.01 8.70 15.75
CA GLU A 198 3.01 8.30 14.75
C GLU A 198 2.43 7.57 13.53
N VAL A 199 1.31 6.83 13.72
CA VAL A 199 0.66 6.10 12.61
C VAL A 199 -0.01 7.08 11.67
N VAL A 200 -0.79 8.00 12.23
CA VAL A 200 -1.52 9.02 11.45
C VAL A 200 -0.53 9.92 10.70
N MET A 201 0.55 10.34 11.37
CA MET A 201 1.57 11.18 10.75
C MET A 201 2.35 10.46 9.65
N ALA A 202 2.75 9.20 9.85
CA ALA A 202 3.40 8.41 8.80
C ALA A 202 2.47 8.16 7.59
N MET A 203 1.17 8.02 7.82
CA MET A 203 0.18 7.97 6.72
C MET A 203 0.07 9.31 5.99
N HIS A 204 0.03 10.41 6.72
CA HIS A 204 0.00 11.76 6.14
C HIS A 204 1.23 11.97 5.24
N ASP A 205 2.43 11.69 5.74
CA ASP A 205 3.67 11.85 4.98
C ASP A 205 3.71 10.93 3.74
N THR A 206 3.21 9.70 3.87
CA THR A 206 3.08 8.78 2.74
C THR A 206 2.06 9.28 1.72
N ALA A 207 0.96 9.90 2.17
CA ALA A 207 -0.11 10.38 1.30
C ALA A 207 0.35 11.51 0.36
N GLU A 208 1.36 12.30 0.74
CA GLU A 208 1.94 13.34 -0.13
C GLU A 208 2.47 12.77 -1.47
N HIS A 209 2.86 11.50 -1.46
CA HIS A 209 3.42 10.81 -2.62
C HIS A 209 2.55 9.65 -3.12
N ALA A 210 1.45 9.36 -2.45
CA ALA A 210 0.55 8.28 -2.82
C ALA A 210 -0.24 8.64 -4.09
N VAL A 211 -0.55 7.61 -4.88
CA VAL A 211 -1.29 7.77 -6.13
C VAL A 211 -2.76 7.41 -5.89
N PRO A 212 -3.71 8.29 -6.23
CA PRO A 212 -5.13 7.95 -6.16
C PRO A 212 -5.44 6.69 -6.98
N MET A 213 -6.00 5.68 -6.33
CA MET A 213 -6.38 4.45 -7.02
C MET A 213 -7.53 4.74 -8.01
N PRO A 214 -7.42 4.33 -9.29
CA PRO A 214 -8.49 4.54 -10.26
C PRO A 214 -9.81 3.91 -9.79
N ASN A 215 -10.87 4.71 -9.75
CA ASN A 215 -12.21 4.28 -9.36
C ASN A 215 -13.11 4.16 -10.61
N ILE A 216 -12.72 3.29 -11.52
CA ILE A 216 -13.40 3.00 -12.78
C ILE A 216 -13.56 1.48 -12.95
N PRO A 217 -14.58 1.01 -13.69
CA PRO A 217 -14.85 -0.42 -13.81
C PRO A 217 -13.69 -1.24 -14.38
N GLU A 218 -12.86 -0.65 -15.22
CA GLU A 218 -11.68 -1.27 -15.81
C GLU A 218 -10.67 -1.73 -14.75
N MET A 219 -10.66 -1.09 -13.58
CA MET A 219 -9.77 -1.48 -12.47
C MET A 219 -10.08 -2.89 -11.94
N ASP A 220 -11.33 -3.35 -12.03
CA ASP A 220 -11.72 -4.70 -11.60
C ASP A 220 -10.98 -5.79 -12.39
N VAL A 221 -10.74 -5.54 -13.68
CA VAL A 221 -9.96 -6.44 -14.54
C VAL A 221 -8.50 -6.47 -14.12
N MET A 222 -7.95 -5.32 -13.74
CA MET A 222 -6.53 -5.19 -13.43
C MET A 222 -6.13 -6.00 -12.20
N TRP A 223 -7.02 -6.20 -11.23
CA TRP A 223 -6.71 -7.04 -10.06
C TRP A 223 -6.31 -8.46 -10.45
N THR A 224 -7.00 -9.05 -11.41
CA THR A 224 -6.70 -10.41 -11.88
C THR A 224 -5.49 -10.43 -12.80
N VAL A 225 -5.44 -9.55 -13.79
CA VAL A 225 -4.35 -9.53 -14.78
C VAL A 225 -3.00 -9.24 -14.14
N VAL A 226 -2.93 -8.21 -13.28
CA VAL A 226 -1.69 -7.86 -12.59
C VAL A 226 -1.31 -8.91 -11.54
N GLY A 227 -2.29 -9.51 -10.85
CA GLY A 227 -2.04 -10.62 -9.93
C GLY A 227 -1.38 -11.82 -10.64
N ASN A 228 -1.85 -12.16 -11.85
CA ASN A 228 -1.26 -13.20 -12.68
C ASN A 228 0.16 -12.81 -13.12
N LEU A 229 0.36 -11.57 -13.59
CA LEU A 229 1.67 -11.03 -13.97
C LEU A 229 2.68 -11.16 -12.81
N LEU A 230 2.30 -10.70 -11.63
CA LEU A 230 3.16 -10.77 -10.46
C LEU A 230 3.47 -12.21 -10.03
N THR A 231 2.50 -13.12 -10.13
CA THR A 231 2.71 -14.55 -9.87
C THR A 231 3.68 -15.16 -10.86
N ASP A 232 3.54 -14.83 -12.13
CA ASP A 232 4.42 -15.30 -13.18
C ASP A 232 5.88 -14.84 -12.96
N VAL A 233 6.06 -13.55 -12.65
CA VAL A 233 7.39 -12.97 -12.44
C VAL A 233 7.99 -13.38 -11.09
N ASN A 234 7.25 -13.21 -10.00
CA ASN A 234 7.77 -13.33 -8.65
C ASN A 234 7.83 -14.77 -8.13
N MET A 235 6.88 -15.61 -8.54
CA MET A 235 6.76 -16.99 -8.04
C MET A 235 7.19 -18.04 -9.06
N SER A 236 6.91 -17.80 -10.35
CA SER A 236 7.23 -18.75 -11.41
C SER A 236 8.56 -18.47 -12.12
N GLY A 237 9.17 -17.32 -11.86
CA GLY A 237 10.46 -16.93 -12.43
C GLY A 237 10.43 -16.70 -13.94
N LYS A 238 9.26 -16.35 -14.51
CA LYS A 238 9.14 -16.01 -15.92
C LYS A 238 9.83 -14.69 -16.24
N ASP A 239 10.16 -14.50 -17.51
CA ASP A 239 10.73 -13.25 -18.01
C ASP A 239 9.75 -12.08 -17.76
N VAL A 240 10.27 -10.98 -17.23
CA VAL A 240 9.47 -9.83 -16.83
C VAL A 240 8.85 -9.14 -18.05
N THR A 241 9.64 -8.91 -19.10
CA THR A 241 9.18 -8.21 -20.30
C THR A 241 8.12 -9.02 -21.03
N GLU A 242 8.36 -10.30 -21.27
CA GLU A 242 7.39 -11.18 -21.94
C GLU A 242 6.08 -11.28 -21.14
N SER A 243 6.18 -11.38 -19.81
CA SER A 243 5.00 -11.45 -18.93
C SER A 243 4.22 -10.14 -18.90
N ALA A 244 4.91 -9.01 -18.89
CA ALA A 244 4.29 -7.66 -18.92
C ALA A 244 3.57 -7.40 -20.25
N GLU A 245 4.18 -7.74 -21.39
CA GLU A 245 3.58 -7.63 -22.73
C GLU A 245 2.34 -8.53 -22.85
N ALA A 246 2.40 -9.75 -22.35
CA ALA A 246 1.26 -10.68 -22.35
C ALA A 246 0.11 -10.14 -21.47
N ALA A 247 0.43 -9.65 -20.28
CA ALA A 247 -0.55 -9.05 -19.36
C ALA A 247 -1.20 -7.79 -19.94
N GLN A 248 -0.43 -6.94 -20.63
CA GLN A 248 -0.95 -5.77 -21.33
C GLN A 248 -2.00 -6.16 -22.39
N GLN A 249 -1.68 -7.18 -23.21
CA GLN A 249 -2.61 -7.65 -24.23
C GLN A 249 -3.89 -8.26 -23.62
N GLU A 250 -3.76 -9.05 -22.56
CA GLU A 250 -4.91 -9.60 -21.82
C GLU A 250 -5.78 -8.48 -21.24
N ALA A 251 -5.17 -7.48 -20.58
CA ALA A 251 -5.91 -6.33 -20.05
C ALA A 251 -6.71 -5.60 -21.12
N LEU A 252 -6.08 -5.28 -22.26
CA LEU A 252 -6.74 -4.60 -23.37
C LEU A 252 -7.94 -5.40 -23.91
N GLN A 253 -7.80 -6.72 -24.09
CA GLN A 253 -8.88 -7.58 -24.56
C GLN A 253 -10.07 -7.64 -23.58
N LEU A 254 -9.75 -7.78 -22.28
CA LEU A 254 -10.79 -7.83 -21.25
C LEU A 254 -11.52 -6.49 -21.12
N ILE A 255 -10.81 -5.36 -21.13
CA ILE A 255 -11.39 -4.02 -21.09
C ILE A 255 -12.28 -3.77 -22.33
N GLU A 256 -11.83 -4.19 -23.52
CA GLU A 256 -12.65 -4.08 -24.74
C GLU A 256 -13.96 -4.89 -24.61
N SER A 257 -13.90 -6.05 -23.98
CA SER A 257 -15.08 -6.90 -23.76
C SER A 257 -16.12 -6.32 -22.80
N MET A 258 -15.75 -5.31 -22.00
CA MET A 258 -16.65 -4.61 -21.06
C MET A 258 -17.47 -3.51 -21.74
N ARG A 259 -17.10 -3.10 -22.95
CA ARG A 259 -17.74 -2.03 -23.72
C ARG A 259 -18.78 -2.57 -24.70
#